data_e3b62f11b8bf9482f2edb755d742392e
#
_entry.id   e3b62f11b8bf9482f2edb755d742392e
#
_cell.length_a   1.000
_cell.length_b   1.000
_cell.length_c   1.000
_cell.angle_alpha   90.00
_cell.angle_beta   90.00
_cell.angle_gamma   90.00
#
_symmetry.space_group_name_H-M   'P 1'
#
loop_
_entity.id
_entity.type
_entity.pdbx_description
1 polymer ?
#
loop_
_entity_poly.entity_id
_entity_poly.type
_entity_poly.pdbx_seq_one_letter_code
_entity_poly.pdbx_strand_id
1 'polypeptide(L)'
;MTEFSRHVPPRSVSTPSPRKTGGQVLYLDLDGVLHPEDVWRRPGIGPYVASPPGHTVLEHAGLLDEILGPYPDVRIVLSTSWVVVYGSVLKVARRLPVRLRDRVVGATFHGDMDANWFREMPRGKQVCADVVRRRPHAWLALDDNDEGWPTWSRDHLVITNPVLGISDSLVTARLQEKLAGFSG
;
A
#
# COMPACT_ATOMS: atom_id res chain seq x y z
N MET A 1 48.56 -17.73 9.99
CA MET A 1 48.28 -16.45 9.35
C MET A 1 46.79 -16.50 8.95
N THR A 2 45.96 -15.93 9.79
CA THR A 2 44.48 -15.93 9.62
C THR A 2 44.07 -14.57 9.05
N GLU A 3 43.63 -14.54 7.82
CA GLU A 3 43.07 -13.34 7.18
C GLU A 3 41.73 -12.95 7.85
N PHE A 4 41.77 -11.83 8.56
CA PHE A 4 40.56 -11.15 9.02
C PHE A 4 39.86 -10.50 7.80
N SER A 5 38.87 -11.15 7.27
CA SER A 5 37.94 -10.56 6.30
C SER A 5 37.23 -9.39 6.99
N ARG A 6 37.59 -8.16 6.62
CA ARG A 6 36.90 -6.95 7.08
C ARG A 6 35.51 -6.91 6.47
N HIS A 7 34.55 -7.26 7.27
CA HIS A 7 33.13 -7.05 6.94
C HIS A 7 32.89 -5.53 6.88
N VAL A 8 32.86 -4.99 5.67
CA VAL A 8 32.47 -3.60 5.44
C VAL A 8 30.93 -3.56 5.57
N PRO A 9 30.38 -2.83 6.56
CA PRO A 9 28.94 -2.72 6.68
C PRO A 9 28.39 -2.06 5.40
N PRO A 10 27.22 -2.49 4.89
CA PRO A 10 26.62 -1.88 3.72
C PRO A 10 26.42 -0.38 3.99
N ARG A 11 26.85 0.45 3.04
CA ARG A 11 26.64 1.91 3.10
C ARG A 11 25.15 2.14 3.39
N SER A 12 24.86 2.90 4.44
CA SER A 12 23.52 3.38 4.70
C SER A 12 23.10 4.23 3.52
N VAL A 13 22.37 3.63 2.57
CA VAL A 13 21.73 4.37 1.50
C VAL A 13 20.67 5.22 2.18
N SER A 14 20.94 6.51 2.30
CA SER A 14 19.96 7.44 2.85
C SER A 14 18.76 7.43 1.90
N THR A 15 17.69 6.83 2.36
CA THR A 15 16.43 6.79 1.61
C THR A 15 15.94 8.23 1.41
N PRO A 16 15.74 8.70 0.18
CA PRO A 16 15.35 10.08 -0.06
C PRO A 16 14.01 10.41 0.61
N SER A 17 13.88 11.65 1.07
CA SER A 17 12.64 12.12 1.69
C SER A 17 11.49 12.06 0.66
N PRO A 18 10.29 11.67 1.08
CA PRO A 18 9.12 11.71 0.21
C PRO A 18 8.86 13.14 -0.29
N ARG A 19 8.42 13.28 -1.54
CA ARG A 19 8.10 14.60 -2.12
C ARG A 19 6.97 15.33 -1.39
N LYS A 20 6.06 14.56 -0.76
CA LYS A 20 4.96 15.09 0.07
C LYS A 20 5.02 14.46 1.44
N THR A 21 5.12 15.28 2.46
CA THR A 21 5.16 14.90 3.88
C THR A 21 3.95 15.48 4.61
N GLY A 22 3.68 14.96 5.80
CA GLY A 22 2.53 15.39 6.59
C GLY A 22 1.19 14.99 5.97
N GLY A 23 0.12 15.62 6.41
CA GLY A 23 -1.24 15.41 5.91
C GLY A 23 -1.88 14.12 6.40
N GLN A 24 -3.05 13.82 5.83
CA GLN A 24 -3.82 12.61 6.08
C GLN A 24 -3.48 11.59 5.00
N VAL A 25 -3.11 10.35 5.38
CA VAL A 25 -2.62 9.34 4.45
C VAL A 25 -3.34 8.01 4.62
N LEU A 26 -3.80 7.46 3.50
CA LEU A 26 -4.19 6.06 3.37
C LEU A 26 -3.08 5.29 2.65
N TYR A 27 -2.45 4.35 3.34
CA TYR A 27 -1.58 3.34 2.73
C TYR A 27 -2.46 2.26 2.13
N LEU A 28 -2.40 2.10 0.82
CA LEU A 28 -3.32 1.26 0.06
C LEU A 28 -2.57 0.10 -0.60
N ASP A 29 -2.88 -1.13 -0.19
CA ASP A 29 -2.61 -2.31 -1.01
C ASP A 29 -3.71 -2.51 -2.06
N LEU A 30 -3.46 -3.35 -3.05
CA LEU A 30 -4.40 -3.63 -4.14
C LEU A 30 -4.92 -5.06 -4.11
N ASP A 31 -4.01 -6.05 -4.08
CA ASP A 31 -4.33 -7.47 -4.03
C ASP A 31 -4.97 -7.77 -2.65
N GLY A 32 -6.05 -8.54 -2.60
CA GLY A 32 -6.79 -8.81 -1.38
C GLY A 32 -7.54 -7.59 -0.78
N VAL A 33 -7.50 -6.43 -1.44
CA VAL A 33 -8.13 -5.17 -0.99
C VAL A 33 -9.14 -4.64 -2.00
N LEU A 34 -8.71 -4.32 -3.21
CA LEU A 34 -9.58 -3.80 -4.27
C LEU A 34 -10.08 -4.89 -5.23
N HIS A 35 -9.67 -6.10 -5.02
CA HIS A 35 -10.02 -7.33 -5.74
C HIS A 35 -9.42 -8.51 -4.98
N PRO A 36 -9.80 -9.77 -5.26
CA PRO A 36 -9.20 -10.95 -4.63
C PRO A 36 -7.68 -11.01 -4.79
N GLU A 37 -6.97 -11.58 -3.82
CA GLU A 37 -5.51 -11.58 -3.76
C GLU A 37 -4.83 -12.36 -4.89
N ASP A 38 -5.47 -13.43 -5.40
CA ASP A 38 -4.88 -14.34 -6.39
C ASP A 38 -4.86 -13.69 -7.78
N VAL A 39 -3.91 -12.78 -7.97
CA VAL A 39 -3.72 -12.05 -9.23
C VAL A 39 -2.49 -12.56 -9.97
N TRP A 40 -2.73 -12.95 -11.20
CA TRP A 40 -1.69 -13.38 -12.13
C TRP A 40 -1.51 -12.37 -13.25
N ARG A 41 -0.35 -12.43 -13.89
CA ARG A 41 -0.05 -11.56 -15.03
C ARG A 41 0.24 -12.39 -16.26
N ARG A 42 -0.47 -12.06 -17.36
CA ARG A 42 -0.23 -12.68 -18.66
C ARG A 42 0.34 -11.66 -19.65
N PRO A 43 1.43 -11.97 -20.37
CA PRO A 43 1.99 -11.11 -21.41
C PRO A 43 0.90 -10.70 -22.43
N GLY A 44 0.86 -9.44 -22.83
CA GLY A 44 -0.12 -8.93 -23.80
C GLY A 44 -1.54 -8.65 -23.25
N ILE A 45 -1.91 -9.27 -22.11
CA ILE A 45 -3.23 -9.09 -21.49
C ILE A 45 -3.13 -8.20 -20.24
N GLY A 46 -2.10 -8.38 -19.44
CA GLY A 46 -1.91 -7.68 -18.18
C GLY A 46 -2.31 -8.52 -16.97
N PRO A 47 -2.61 -7.89 -15.82
CA PRO A 47 -3.05 -8.57 -14.60
C PRO A 47 -4.50 -9.03 -14.73
N TYR A 48 -4.81 -10.17 -14.14
CA TYR A 48 -6.16 -10.73 -14.04
C TYR A 48 -6.31 -11.52 -12.73
N VAL A 49 -7.51 -11.57 -12.18
CA VAL A 49 -7.82 -12.40 -11.01
C VAL A 49 -7.92 -13.84 -11.48
N ALA A 50 -7.10 -14.71 -10.90
CA ALA A 50 -7.07 -16.11 -11.26
C ALA A 50 -8.07 -16.94 -10.45
N SER A 51 -8.29 -16.58 -9.18
CA SER A 51 -9.20 -17.25 -8.26
C SER A 51 -9.75 -16.25 -7.22
N PRO A 52 -11.02 -16.34 -6.86
CA PRO A 52 -12.07 -17.14 -7.50
C PRO A 52 -12.47 -16.61 -8.88
N PRO A 53 -13.07 -17.44 -9.75
CA PRO A 53 -13.48 -16.98 -11.06
C PRO A 53 -14.63 -15.97 -11.00
N GLY A 54 -14.73 -15.10 -12.02
CA GLY A 54 -15.80 -14.09 -12.12
C GLY A 54 -15.43 -12.72 -11.55
N HIS A 55 -14.26 -12.59 -10.93
CA HIS A 55 -13.75 -11.33 -10.41
C HIS A 55 -12.86 -10.60 -11.43
N THR A 56 -12.79 -9.29 -11.29
CA THR A 56 -11.97 -8.43 -12.13
C THR A 56 -11.02 -7.57 -11.31
N VAL A 57 -9.89 -7.23 -11.92
CA VAL A 57 -8.87 -6.39 -11.27
C VAL A 57 -9.45 -5.01 -10.95
N LEU A 58 -9.25 -4.56 -9.70
CA LEU A 58 -9.71 -3.27 -9.16
C LEU A 58 -11.24 -3.09 -9.15
N GLU A 59 -12.02 -4.17 -9.09
CA GLU A 59 -13.49 -4.13 -9.10
C GLU A 59 -14.09 -3.31 -7.95
N HIS A 60 -13.39 -3.24 -6.80
CA HIS A 60 -13.83 -2.46 -5.63
C HIS A 60 -13.28 -1.03 -5.60
N ALA A 61 -12.57 -0.58 -6.64
CA ALA A 61 -12.01 0.77 -6.65
C ALA A 61 -13.08 1.87 -6.63
N GLY A 62 -14.25 1.63 -7.24
CA GLY A 62 -15.41 2.54 -7.16
C GLY A 62 -15.92 2.69 -5.72
N LEU A 63 -16.02 1.59 -4.98
CA LEU A 63 -16.42 1.61 -3.58
C LEU A 63 -15.43 2.41 -2.71
N LEU A 64 -14.13 2.25 -2.92
CA LEU A 64 -13.13 3.07 -2.21
C LEU A 64 -13.27 4.56 -2.55
N ASP A 65 -13.56 4.91 -3.81
CA ASP A 65 -13.79 6.30 -4.22
C ASP A 65 -14.99 6.92 -3.50
N GLU A 66 -16.09 6.16 -3.36
CA GLU A 66 -17.27 6.57 -2.61
C GLU A 66 -16.96 6.77 -1.11
N ILE A 67 -16.27 5.82 -0.48
CA ILE A 67 -15.87 5.90 0.93
C ILE A 67 -14.98 7.12 1.19
N LEU A 68 -14.05 7.42 0.28
CA LEU A 68 -13.15 8.56 0.42
C LEU A 68 -13.75 9.90 -0.02
N GLY A 69 -14.95 9.90 -0.61
CA GLY A 69 -15.64 11.11 -1.07
C GLY A 69 -15.75 12.21 -0.02
N PRO A 70 -16.18 11.92 1.22
CA PRO A 70 -16.27 12.90 2.32
C PRO A 70 -14.92 13.41 2.83
N TYR A 71 -13.79 12.79 2.44
CA TYR A 71 -12.44 13.06 2.95
C TYR A 71 -11.50 13.56 1.84
N PRO A 72 -11.68 14.80 1.33
CA PRO A 72 -10.91 15.29 0.18
C PRO A 72 -9.41 15.43 0.44
N ASP A 73 -9.01 15.61 1.69
CA ASP A 73 -7.61 15.81 2.08
C ASP A 73 -6.83 14.51 2.28
N VAL A 74 -7.51 13.35 2.31
CA VAL A 74 -6.85 12.05 2.41
C VAL A 74 -6.09 11.77 1.13
N ARG A 75 -4.77 11.59 1.25
CA ARG A 75 -3.85 11.21 0.17
C ARG A 75 -3.60 9.72 0.19
N ILE A 76 -3.29 9.13 -0.95
CA ILE A 76 -3.00 7.70 -1.09
C ILE A 76 -1.49 7.52 -1.29
N VAL A 77 -0.92 6.60 -0.50
CA VAL A 77 0.41 6.04 -0.71
C VAL A 77 0.22 4.56 -1.07
N LEU A 78 0.67 4.18 -2.25
CA LEU A 78 0.56 2.80 -2.70
C LEU A 78 1.50 1.89 -1.88
N SER A 79 0.94 0.87 -1.25
CA SER A 79 1.66 -0.12 -0.45
C SER A 79 1.58 -1.51 -1.10
N THR A 80 1.76 -1.57 -2.40
CA THR A 80 1.54 -2.77 -3.20
C THR A 80 2.81 -3.23 -3.92
N SER A 81 2.95 -4.54 -4.07
CA SER A 81 4.01 -5.17 -4.87
C SER A 81 4.00 -4.70 -6.35
N TRP A 82 2.87 -4.22 -6.84
CA TRP A 82 2.74 -3.76 -8.22
C TRP A 82 3.68 -2.62 -8.56
N VAL A 83 4.01 -1.75 -7.60
CA VAL A 83 4.96 -0.65 -7.86
C VAL A 83 6.35 -1.20 -8.18
N VAL A 84 6.76 -2.27 -7.53
CA VAL A 84 8.02 -2.98 -7.83
C VAL A 84 7.95 -3.66 -9.21
N VAL A 85 6.84 -4.35 -9.48
CA VAL A 85 6.63 -5.10 -10.74
C VAL A 85 6.60 -4.17 -11.95
N TYR A 86 5.90 -3.03 -11.86
CA TYR A 86 5.79 -2.07 -12.97
C TYR A 86 6.91 -1.02 -12.99
N GLY A 87 7.75 -0.98 -11.95
CA GLY A 87 8.85 -0.03 -11.81
C GLY A 87 8.41 1.44 -11.76
N SER A 88 7.13 1.71 -11.45
CA SER A 88 6.61 3.08 -11.48
C SER A 88 5.30 3.25 -10.73
N VAL A 89 5.28 4.19 -9.79
CA VAL A 89 4.05 4.63 -9.10
C VAL A 89 3.00 5.12 -10.10
N LEU A 90 3.41 5.91 -11.10
CA LEU A 90 2.49 6.48 -12.09
C LEU A 90 1.82 5.41 -12.96
N LYS A 91 2.54 4.35 -13.34
CA LYS A 91 1.98 3.25 -14.13
C LYS A 91 0.91 2.49 -13.34
N VAL A 92 1.10 2.32 -12.03
CA VAL A 92 0.11 1.67 -11.15
C VAL A 92 -1.07 2.62 -10.92
N ALA A 93 -0.82 3.87 -10.54
CA ALA A 93 -1.86 4.87 -10.29
C ALA A 93 -2.80 5.08 -11.49
N ARG A 94 -2.29 5.02 -12.71
CA ARG A 94 -3.10 5.15 -13.94
C ARG A 94 -4.15 4.03 -14.14
N ARG A 95 -4.05 2.94 -13.40
CA ARG A 95 -5.04 1.85 -13.42
C ARG A 95 -6.23 2.14 -12.50
N LEU A 96 -6.06 3.04 -11.53
CA LEU A 96 -7.12 3.47 -10.64
C LEU A 96 -8.06 4.48 -11.34
N PRO A 97 -9.34 4.55 -10.92
CA PRO A 97 -10.24 5.64 -11.29
C PRO A 97 -9.59 7.01 -11.08
N VAL A 98 -9.97 7.98 -11.89
CA VAL A 98 -9.35 9.32 -11.92
C VAL A 98 -9.27 9.96 -10.53
N ARG A 99 -10.37 9.92 -9.77
CA ARG A 99 -10.44 10.53 -8.43
C ARG A 99 -9.48 9.89 -7.43
N LEU A 100 -9.35 8.56 -7.44
CA LEU A 100 -8.36 7.86 -6.59
C LEU A 100 -6.94 8.12 -7.08
N ARG A 101 -6.73 8.08 -8.40
CA ARG A 101 -5.41 8.36 -8.99
C ARG A 101 -4.87 9.74 -8.59
N ASP A 102 -5.73 10.74 -8.59
CA ASP A 102 -5.35 12.13 -8.30
C ASP A 102 -4.99 12.33 -6.82
N ARG A 103 -5.42 11.40 -5.94
CA ARG A 103 -5.01 11.32 -4.52
C ARG A 103 -3.63 10.68 -4.33
N VAL A 104 -3.11 9.92 -5.30
CA VAL A 104 -1.84 9.19 -5.16
C VAL A 104 -0.67 10.15 -5.10
N VAL A 105 0.08 10.11 -4.00
CA VAL A 105 1.24 10.98 -3.75
C VAL A 105 2.57 10.24 -3.71
N GLY A 106 2.55 8.93 -3.83
CA GLY A 106 3.76 8.09 -3.81
C GLY A 106 3.47 6.64 -3.50
N ALA A 107 4.51 5.92 -3.14
CA ALA A 107 4.43 4.54 -2.69
C ALA A 107 5.42 4.29 -1.56
N THR A 108 5.25 3.16 -0.84
CA THR A 108 6.22 2.67 0.15
C THR A 108 7.55 2.28 -0.51
N PHE A 109 7.49 1.73 -1.73
CA PHE A 109 8.67 1.46 -2.57
C PHE A 109 9.03 2.66 -3.44
N HIS A 110 10.32 2.94 -3.58
CA HIS A 110 10.86 3.92 -4.54
C HIS A 110 12.14 3.40 -5.19
N GLY A 111 12.50 3.98 -6.35
CA GLY A 111 13.52 3.46 -7.26
C GLY A 111 14.95 3.34 -6.70
N ASP A 112 15.24 4.02 -5.58
CA ASP A 112 16.56 3.93 -4.92
C ASP A 112 16.65 2.76 -3.92
N MET A 113 15.55 2.04 -3.68
CA MET A 113 15.51 0.85 -2.85
C MET A 113 15.90 -0.39 -3.67
N ASP A 114 16.61 -1.33 -3.04
CA ASP A 114 16.78 -2.66 -3.60
C ASP A 114 15.44 -3.40 -3.62
N ALA A 115 15.02 -3.82 -4.82
CA ALA A 115 13.72 -4.43 -5.03
C ALA A 115 13.59 -5.81 -4.36
N ASN A 116 14.69 -6.58 -4.27
CA ASN A 116 14.65 -7.90 -3.65
C ASN A 116 14.55 -7.75 -2.13
N TRP A 117 15.41 -6.92 -1.54
CA TRP A 117 15.33 -6.60 -0.12
C TRP A 117 13.95 -6.05 0.28
N PHE A 118 13.35 -5.18 -0.54
CA PHE A 118 12.02 -4.64 -0.29
C PHE A 118 10.93 -5.72 -0.33
N ARG A 119 11.00 -6.68 -1.26
CA ARG A 119 10.04 -7.79 -1.33
C ARG A 119 10.11 -8.72 -0.12
N GLU A 120 11.31 -8.92 0.44
CA GLU A 120 11.53 -9.75 1.64
C GLU A 120 11.09 -9.05 2.93
N MET A 121 10.94 -7.73 2.90
CA MET A 121 10.50 -6.97 4.06
C MET A 121 9.00 -7.19 4.33
N PRO A 122 8.61 -7.59 5.56
CA PRO A 122 7.20 -7.71 5.95
C PRO A 122 6.41 -6.42 5.69
N ARG A 123 5.16 -6.55 5.28
CA ARG A 123 4.28 -5.44 4.88
C ARG A 123 4.21 -4.33 5.92
N GLY A 124 3.95 -4.68 7.18
CA GLY A 124 3.89 -3.68 8.26
C GLY A 124 5.17 -2.86 8.39
N LYS A 125 6.34 -3.46 8.17
CA LYS A 125 7.63 -2.75 8.19
C LYS A 125 7.79 -1.80 7.00
N GLN A 126 7.31 -2.19 5.80
CA GLN A 126 7.32 -1.32 4.62
C GLN A 126 6.49 -0.05 4.87
N VAL A 127 5.29 -0.21 5.40
CA VAL A 127 4.39 0.92 5.73
C VAL A 127 4.98 1.78 6.83
N CYS A 128 5.39 1.19 7.96
CA CYS A 128 5.95 1.93 9.09
C CYS A 128 7.22 2.70 8.73
N ALA A 129 8.07 2.16 7.85
CA ALA A 129 9.24 2.88 7.34
C ALA A 129 8.86 4.14 6.55
N ASP A 130 7.78 4.09 5.73
CA ASP A 130 7.29 5.27 5.03
C ASP A 130 6.59 6.25 5.98
N VAL A 131 5.84 5.78 6.98
CA VAL A 131 5.23 6.62 8.03
C VAL A 131 6.30 7.46 8.74
N VAL A 132 7.41 6.85 9.14
CA VAL A 132 8.53 7.55 9.79
C VAL A 132 9.13 8.63 8.88
N ARG A 133 9.27 8.36 7.57
CA ARG A 133 9.82 9.31 6.60
C ARG A 133 8.83 10.41 6.24
N ARG A 134 7.55 10.05 6.01
CA ARG A 134 6.50 10.95 5.54
C ARG A 134 5.93 11.80 6.66
N ARG A 135 5.92 11.29 7.89
CA ARG A 135 5.38 11.96 9.09
C ARG A 135 3.96 12.49 8.87
N PRO A 136 2.99 11.65 8.45
CA PRO A 136 1.60 12.06 8.38
C PRO A 136 1.10 12.42 9.78
N HIS A 137 0.17 13.38 9.89
CA HIS A 137 -0.47 13.67 11.18
C HIS A 137 -1.63 12.72 11.48
N ALA A 138 -2.24 12.13 10.46
CA ALA A 138 -3.18 11.04 10.58
C ALA A 138 -2.95 10.03 9.45
N TRP A 139 -3.07 8.75 9.74
CA TRP A 139 -2.87 7.73 8.71
C TRP A 139 -3.60 6.43 9.04
N LEU A 140 -3.95 5.70 7.99
CA LEU A 140 -4.47 4.34 8.03
C LEU A 140 -3.74 3.50 6.99
N ALA A 141 -3.76 2.20 7.18
CA ALA A 141 -3.38 1.23 6.16
C ALA A 141 -4.56 0.29 5.89
N LEU A 142 -4.75 -0.05 4.63
CA LEU A 142 -5.76 -0.98 4.15
C LEU A 142 -5.01 -2.09 3.41
N ASP A 143 -4.99 -3.29 4.01
CA ASP A 143 -4.10 -4.38 3.61
C ASP A 143 -4.70 -5.71 4.07
N ASP A 144 -4.50 -6.80 3.35
CA ASP A 144 -4.92 -8.15 3.73
C ASP A 144 -3.84 -8.89 4.53
N ASN A 145 -2.64 -8.32 4.64
CA ASN A 145 -1.49 -8.90 5.30
C ASN A 145 -1.15 -8.19 6.62
N ASP A 146 -1.19 -8.91 7.73
CA ASP A 146 -0.88 -8.40 9.07
C ASP A 146 0.56 -8.69 9.52
N GLU A 147 1.43 -9.16 8.63
CA GLU A 147 2.81 -9.51 8.95
C GLU A 147 3.69 -8.27 9.23
N GLY A 148 4.43 -8.36 10.31
CA GLY A 148 5.46 -7.36 10.65
C GLY A 148 4.92 -6.00 11.13
N TRP A 149 3.65 -5.90 11.51
CA TRP A 149 3.07 -4.70 12.10
C TRP A 149 3.48 -4.58 13.57
N PRO A 150 4.26 -3.55 13.95
CA PRO A 150 4.56 -3.27 15.35
C PRO A 150 3.28 -2.98 16.15
N THR A 151 3.29 -3.26 17.45
CA THR A 151 2.12 -3.08 18.32
C THR A 151 1.54 -1.67 18.24
N TRP A 152 2.39 -0.63 18.20
CA TRP A 152 1.96 0.76 18.14
C TRP A 152 1.22 1.15 16.85
N SER A 153 1.38 0.38 15.79
CA SER A 153 0.79 0.66 14.47
C SER A 153 -0.44 -0.18 14.15
N ARG A 154 -0.74 -1.21 14.94
CA ARG A 154 -1.85 -2.13 14.66
C ARG A 154 -3.21 -1.46 14.62
N ASP A 155 -3.42 -0.43 15.44
CA ASP A 155 -4.67 0.33 15.43
C ASP A 155 -4.87 1.16 14.16
N HIS A 156 -3.83 1.38 13.38
CA HIS A 156 -3.90 2.04 12.08
C HIS A 156 -4.18 1.07 10.92
N LEU A 157 -4.11 -0.25 11.15
CA LEU A 157 -4.40 -1.26 10.13
C LEU A 157 -5.90 -1.57 10.11
N VAL A 158 -6.48 -1.48 8.92
CA VAL A 158 -7.75 -2.10 8.57
C VAL A 158 -7.42 -3.33 7.76
N ILE A 159 -7.48 -4.50 8.41
CA ILE A 159 -7.22 -5.79 7.77
C ILE A 159 -8.41 -6.18 6.91
N THR A 160 -8.17 -6.61 5.67
CA THR A 160 -9.21 -7.04 4.74
C THR A 160 -9.25 -8.57 4.65
N ASN A 161 -10.36 -9.08 4.14
CA ASN A 161 -10.45 -10.47 3.72
C ASN A 161 -9.79 -10.63 2.35
N PRO A 162 -8.88 -11.58 2.13
CA PRO A 162 -8.12 -11.70 0.88
C PRO A 162 -8.99 -12.00 -0.36
N VAL A 163 -10.23 -12.43 -0.18
CA VAL A 163 -11.18 -12.67 -1.29
C VAL A 163 -12.16 -11.51 -1.47
N LEU A 164 -12.76 -11.04 -0.36
CA LEU A 164 -13.79 -10.00 -0.40
C LEU A 164 -13.21 -8.58 -0.44
N GLY A 165 -11.98 -8.39 0.04
CA GLY A 165 -11.39 -7.06 0.13
C GLY A 165 -12.26 -6.10 0.93
N ILE A 166 -12.37 -4.87 0.43
CA ILE A 166 -13.24 -3.84 1.04
C ILE A 166 -14.74 -4.02 0.76
N SER A 167 -15.14 -4.99 -0.06
CA SER A 167 -16.58 -5.30 -0.23
C SER A 167 -17.16 -6.03 0.99
N ASP A 168 -16.33 -6.54 1.89
CA ASP A 168 -16.78 -7.02 3.19
C ASP A 168 -17.35 -5.85 4.00
N SER A 169 -18.62 -5.98 4.40
CA SER A 169 -19.34 -4.91 5.11
C SER A 169 -18.71 -4.53 6.45
N LEU A 170 -18.08 -5.49 7.15
CA LEU A 170 -17.37 -5.23 8.42
C LEU A 170 -16.10 -4.43 8.17
N VAL A 171 -15.37 -4.73 7.11
CA VAL A 171 -14.18 -3.99 6.69
C VAL A 171 -14.55 -2.56 6.30
N THR A 172 -15.60 -2.41 5.47
CA THR A 172 -16.10 -1.09 5.06
C THR A 172 -16.52 -0.24 6.26
N ALA A 173 -17.30 -0.81 7.20
CA ALA A 173 -17.73 -0.11 8.41
C ALA A 173 -16.52 0.34 9.26
N ARG A 174 -15.53 -0.54 9.43
CA ARG A 174 -14.33 -0.19 10.19
C ARG A 174 -13.47 0.87 9.50
N LEU A 175 -13.34 0.82 8.18
CA LEU A 175 -12.64 1.86 7.44
C LEU A 175 -13.31 3.23 7.60
N GLN A 176 -14.64 3.29 7.50
CA GLN A 176 -15.42 4.51 7.68
C GLN A 176 -15.30 5.06 9.11
N GLU A 177 -15.40 4.20 10.13
CA GLU A 177 -15.18 4.58 11.53
C GLU A 177 -13.81 5.24 11.74
N LYS A 178 -12.76 4.62 11.21
CA LYS A 178 -11.39 5.15 11.37
C LYS A 178 -11.16 6.44 10.58
N LEU A 179 -11.73 6.57 9.38
CA LEU A 179 -11.65 7.79 8.58
C LEU A 179 -12.39 8.96 9.26
N ALA A 180 -13.50 8.70 9.96
CA ALA A 180 -14.20 9.73 10.73
C ALA A 180 -13.29 10.36 11.79
N GLY A 181 -12.36 9.60 12.36
CA GLY A 181 -11.34 10.10 13.29
C GLY A 181 -10.30 11.04 12.68
N PHE A 182 -10.23 11.19 11.35
CA PHE A 182 -9.31 12.12 10.68
C PHE A 182 -9.78 13.57 10.71
N SER A 183 -11.08 13.78 10.98
CA SER A 183 -11.73 15.11 10.96
C SER A 183 -11.75 15.80 12.32
N GLY A 184 -11.12 15.18 13.36
CA GLY A 184 -11.07 15.67 14.74
C GLY A 184 -9.84 16.52 15.03
#